data_4f6d70f4e9649bce162250de0ba2556b
#
_entry.id   4f6d70f4e9649bce162250de0ba2556b
#
_cell.length_a   1.000
_cell.length_b   1.000
_cell.length_c   1.000
_cell.angle_alpha   90.00
_cell.angle_beta   90.00
_cell.angle_gamma   90.00
#
_symmetry.space_group_name_H-M   'P 1'
#
loop_
_entity.id
_entity.type
_entity.pdbx_description
1 polymer ?
#
loop_
_entity_poly.entity_id
_entity_poly.type
_entity_poly.pdbx_seq_one_letter_code
_entity_poly.pdbx_strand_id
1 'polypeptide(L)'
;FRSPYGFAVVLPGRPQTLSREITLPDAKVQMSMTSTGIGATLFAVGAAELPSGLSADLSARQRTVTHLRDALVRNVNGSLTKSSVATLSVPAGDSRKVLTAEAIEATGRDSNGRAVQLAARLFIVDDRLFQVVALGAEGEIPPEALDTFFASFRLI
;
A
#
# COMPACT_ATOMS: atom_id res chain seq x y z
N PHE A 1 7.76 -1.60 13.59
CA PHE A 1 8.77 -1.93 12.57
C PHE A 1 9.30 -0.66 11.92
N ARG A 2 10.60 -0.59 11.77
CA ARG A 2 11.31 0.52 11.14
C ARG A 2 12.08 -0.01 9.92
N SER A 3 11.71 0.49 8.75
CA SER A 3 12.25 0.01 7.48
C SER A 3 13.48 0.81 7.05
N PRO A 4 14.47 0.17 6.42
CA PRO A 4 15.55 0.91 5.75
C PRO A 4 15.07 1.69 4.51
N TYR A 5 13.83 1.48 4.09
CA TYR A 5 13.24 2.13 2.93
C TYR A 5 12.49 3.43 3.25
N GLY A 6 12.69 3.99 4.43
CA GLY A 6 12.22 5.33 4.78
C GLY A 6 10.85 5.41 5.40
N PHE A 7 10.38 4.35 6.03
CA PHE A 7 9.11 4.37 6.77
C PHE A 7 9.17 3.56 8.06
N ALA A 8 8.22 3.78 8.93
CA ALA A 8 7.94 2.93 10.08
C ALA A 8 6.45 2.69 10.20
N VAL A 9 6.07 1.53 10.72
CA VAL A 9 4.68 1.10 10.86
C VAL A 9 4.57 0.08 11.99
N VAL A 10 3.41 0.03 12.63
CA VAL A 10 3.09 -1.04 13.59
C VAL A 10 2.50 -2.22 12.82
N LEU A 11 3.18 -3.35 12.92
CA LEU A 11 2.73 -4.62 12.33
C LEU A 11 2.31 -5.56 13.44
N PRO A 12 1.20 -6.29 13.29
CA PRO A 12 0.67 -7.16 14.35
C PRO A 12 1.46 -8.45 14.57
N GLY A 13 2.48 -8.71 13.78
CA GLY A 13 3.30 -9.92 13.89
C GLY A 13 4.72 -9.69 13.40
N ARG A 14 5.47 -10.78 13.28
CA ARG A 14 6.86 -10.73 12.83
C ARG A 14 6.91 -10.41 11.34
N PRO A 15 7.59 -9.32 10.91
CA PRO A 15 7.62 -8.95 9.51
C PRO A 15 8.60 -9.79 8.71
N GLN A 16 8.27 -9.98 7.43
CA GLN A 16 9.16 -10.51 6.40
C GLN A 16 9.25 -9.50 5.29
N THR A 17 10.44 -9.32 4.74
CA THR A 17 10.67 -8.38 3.64
C THR A 17 11.19 -9.13 2.42
N LEU A 18 10.54 -8.92 1.28
CA LEU A 18 10.93 -9.43 -0.02
C LEU A 18 10.99 -8.29 -1.00
N SER A 19 11.95 -8.32 -1.91
CA SER A 19 12.07 -7.34 -2.98
C SER A 19 11.93 -8.01 -4.33
N ARG A 20 11.23 -7.35 -5.23
CA ARG A 20 11.07 -7.81 -6.61
C ARG A 20 10.99 -6.62 -7.56
N GLU A 21 11.37 -6.86 -8.81
CA GLU A 21 11.16 -5.87 -9.86
C GLU A 21 9.68 -5.83 -10.24
N ILE A 22 9.13 -4.63 -10.34
CA ILE A 22 7.80 -4.40 -10.88
C ILE A 22 7.89 -3.48 -12.10
N THR A 23 7.01 -3.73 -13.07
CA THR A 23 6.90 -2.91 -14.27
C THR A 23 5.75 -1.94 -14.11
N LEU A 24 6.08 -0.66 -14.11
CA LEU A 24 5.12 0.45 -14.11
C LEU A 24 4.98 0.99 -15.54
N PRO A 25 3.93 1.78 -15.86
CA PRO A 25 3.78 2.33 -17.21
C PRO A 25 4.97 3.14 -17.69
N ASP A 26 5.64 3.86 -16.80
CA ASP A 26 6.72 4.79 -17.16
C ASP A 26 8.09 4.34 -16.64
N ALA A 27 8.20 3.22 -15.93
CA ALA A 27 9.48 2.77 -15.38
C ALA A 27 9.42 1.33 -14.88
N LYS A 28 10.60 0.71 -14.74
CA LYS A 28 10.78 -0.52 -13.96
C LYS A 28 11.47 -0.15 -12.65
N VAL A 29 10.96 -0.62 -11.53
CA VAL A 29 11.49 -0.30 -10.22
C VAL A 29 11.57 -1.55 -9.34
N GLN A 30 12.44 -1.52 -8.34
CA GLN A 30 12.48 -2.53 -7.30
C GLN A 30 11.51 -2.14 -6.20
N MET A 31 10.54 -2.99 -5.93
CA MET A 31 9.61 -2.80 -4.82
C MET A 31 9.96 -3.74 -3.69
N SER A 32 10.12 -3.17 -2.50
CA SER A 32 10.32 -3.90 -1.27
C SER A 32 8.99 -4.07 -0.57
N MET A 33 8.55 -5.31 -0.35
CA MET A 33 7.30 -5.62 0.36
C MET A 33 7.63 -6.15 1.74
N THR A 34 7.20 -5.43 2.76
CA THR A 34 7.29 -5.86 4.17
C THR A 34 5.91 -6.27 4.63
N SER A 35 5.76 -7.50 5.08
CA SER A 35 4.44 -8.06 5.40
C SER A 35 4.45 -8.91 6.65
N THR A 36 3.28 -9.02 7.26
CA THR A 36 3.02 -9.95 8.36
C THR A 36 1.61 -10.52 8.21
N GLY A 37 1.44 -11.77 8.62
CA GLY A 37 0.13 -12.43 8.63
C GLY A 37 -0.34 -12.72 10.05
N ILE A 38 -1.60 -12.47 10.32
CA ILE A 38 -2.30 -12.83 11.55
C ILE A 38 -3.58 -13.57 11.16
N GLY A 39 -3.64 -14.87 11.44
CA GLY A 39 -4.74 -15.70 10.98
C GLY A 39 -4.84 -15.67 9.46
N ALA A 40 -6.00 -15.28 8.94
CA ALA A 40 -6.25 -15.15 7.51
C ALA A 40 -6.05 -13.72 6.98
N THR A 41 -5.48 -12.82 7.80
CA THR A 41 -5.27 -11.42 7.42
C THR A 41 -3.80 -11.14 7.17
N LEU A 42 -3.51 -10.46 6.06
CA LEU A 42 -2.18 -10.00 5.68
C LEU A 42 -2.12 -8.47 5.77
N PHE A 43 -1.08 -7.96 6.41
CA PHE A 43 -0.75 -6.53 6.43
C PHE A 43 0.59 -6.33 5.73
N ALA A 44 0.66 -5.41 4.79
CA ALA A 44 1.87 -5.21 4.00
C ALA A 44 2.11 -3.74 3.66
N VAL A 45 3.38 -3.38 3.59
CA VAL A 45 3.81 -2.07 3.07
C VAL A 45 4.79 -2.32 1.93
N GLY A 46 4.43 -1.82 0.75
CA GLY A 46 5.33 -1.78 -0.39
C GLY A 46 6.00 -0.42 -0.49
N ALA A 47 7.30 -0.41 -0.74
CA ALA A 47 8.07 0.81 -0.92
C ALA A 47 8.98 0.67 -2.13
N ALA A 48 9.02 1.71 -2.97
CA ALA A 48 9.89 1.75 -4.14
C ALA A 48 10.41 3.16 -4.37
N GLU A 49 11.63 3.27 -4.91
CA GLU A 49 12.13 4.53 -5.41
C GLU A 49 11.76 4.67 -6.89
N LEU A 50 11.18 5.80 -7.23
CA LEU A 50 10.86 6.16 -8.61
C LEU A 50 12.03 6.89 -9.26
N PRO A 51 12.19 6.77 -10.59
CA PRO A 51 13.18 7.58 -11.30
C PRO A 51 12.99 9.07 -11.06
N SER A 52 14.11 9.78 -10.97
CA SER A 52 14.10 11.22 -10.80
C SER A 52 13.28 11.90 -11.89
N GLY A 53 12.37 12.79 -11.48
CA GLY A 53 11.50 13.54 -12.39
C GLY A 53 10.16 12.88 -12.70
N LEU A 54 9.99 11.57 -12.49
CA LEU A 54 8.70 10.92 -12.71
C LEU A 54 7.63 11.50 -11.78
N SER A 55 7.97 11.69 -10.51
CA SER A 55 7.05 12.23 -9.50
C SER A 55 6.67 13.69 -9.75
N ALA A 56 7.45 14.43 -10.54
CA ALA A 56 7.14 15.81 -10.91
C ALA A 56 6.11 15.88 -12.04
N ASP A 57 5.90 14.82 -12.78
CA ASP A 57 4.91 14.72 -13.85
C ASP A 57 3.59 14.20 -13.27
N LEU A 58 2.57 15.05 -13.17
CA LEU A 58 1.27 14.69 -12.60
C LEU A 58 0.62 13.53 -13.37
N SER A 59 0.75 13.50 -14.69
CA SER A 59 0.19 12.43 -15.51
C SER A 59 0.89 11.10 -15.25
N ALA A 60 2.21 11.11 -15.10
CA ALA A 60 2.99 9.90 -14.77
C ALA A 60 2.66 9.38 -13.37
N ARG A 61 2.49 10.28 -12.40
CA ARG A 61 2.04 9.92 -11.04
C ARG A 61 0.68 9.23 -11.09
N GLN A 62 -0.27 9.81 -11.81
CA GLN A 62 -1.62 9.28 -11.95
C GLN A 62 -1.60 7.89 -12.59
N ARG A 63 -0.84 7.71 -13.67
CA ARG A 63 -0.71 6.41 -14.35
C ARG A 63 -0.10 5.36 -13.42
N THR A 64 0.89 5.73 -12.63
CA THR A 64 1.55 4.84 -11.67
C THR A 64 0.56 4.36 -10.61
N VAL A 65 -0.16 5.27 -9.99
CA VAL A 65 -1.14 4.94 -8.94
C VAL A 65 -2.28 4.10 -9.50
N THR A 66 -2.81 4.46 -10.66
CA THR A 66 -3.88 3.70 -11.32
C THR A 66 -3.42 2.28 -11.67
N HIS A 67 -2.21 2.13 -12.19
CA HIS A 67 -1.64 0.82 -12.52
C HIS A 67 -1.53 -0.07 -11.28
N LEU A 68 -1.05 0.47 -10.17
CA LEU A 68 -0.92 -0.28 -8.91
C LEU A 68 -2.28 -0.66 -8.34
N ARG A 69 -3.23 0.26 -8.37
CA ARG A 69 -4.62 -0.03 -7.97
C ARG A 69 -5.18 -1.21 -8.75
N ASP A 70 -5.07 -1.15 -10.05
CA ASP A 70 -5.61 -2.20 -10.93
C ASP A 70 -4.90 -3.53 -10.73
N ALA A 71 -3.58 -3.50 -10.47
CA ALA A 71 -2.82 -4.70 -10.16
C ALA A 71 -3.25 -5.35 -8.83
N LEU A 72 -3.48 -4.55 -7.80
CA LEU A 72 -3.98 -5.05 -6.51
C LEU A 72 -5.35 -5.71 -6.66
N VAL A 73 -6.24 -5.09 -7.40
CA VAL A 73 -7.58 -5.64 -7.64
C VAL A 73 -7.50 -6.95 -8.43
N ARG A 74 -6.65 -7.02 -9.45
CA ARG A 74 -6.43 -8.27 -10.22
C ARG A 74 -5.86 -9.38 -9.36
N ASN A 75 -4.95 -9.06 -8.45
CA ASN A 75 -4.31 -10.06 -7.58
C ASN A 75 -5.29 -10.78 -6.66
N VAL A 76 -6.45 -10.18 -6.37
CA VAL A 76 -7.50 -10.83 -5.59
C VAL A 76 -8.65 -11.34 -6.46
N ASN A 77 -8.47 -11.37 -7.79
CA ASN A 77 -9.53 -11.76 -8.74
C ASN A 77 -10.83 -10.99 -8.45
N GLY A 78 -10.70 -9.69 -8.25
CA GLY A 78 -11.74 -8.91 -7.64
C GLY A 78 -12.27 -7.75 -8.46
N SER A 79 -13.11 -7.00 -7.78
CA SER A 79 -13.70 -5.77 -8.29
C SER A 79 -13.51 -4.66 -7.28
N LEU A 80 -13.20 -3.47 -7.79
CA LEU A 80 -13.09 -2.27 -6.97
C LEU A 80 -14.47 -1.90 -6.44
N THR A 81 -14.62 -1.80 -5.12
CA THR A 81 -15.90 -1.43 -4.48
C THR A 81 -15.90 0.03 -4.05
N LYS A 82 -14.74 0.60 -3.77
CA LYS A 82 -14.63 1.99 -3.38
C LYS A 82 -13.26 2.54 -3.79
N SER A 83 -13.25 3.75 -4.31
CA SER A 83 -12.04 4.49 -4.61
C SER A 83 -12.26 5.95 -4.29
N SER A 84 -11.39 6.55 -3.51
CA SER A 84 -11.47 7.95 -3.15
C SER A 84 -10.08 8.56 -3.02
N VAL A 85 -10.00 9.85 -3.29
CA VAL A 85 -8.79 10.63 -3.02
C VAL A 85 -8.89 11.16 -1.59
N ALA A 86 -7.87 10.86 -0.79
CA ALA A 86 -7.80 11.27 0.60
C ALA A 86 -6.59 12.17 0.83
N THR A 87 -6.76 13.20 1.64
CA THR A 87 -5.65 14.01 2.13
C THR A 87 -5.21 13.43 3.47
N LEU A 88 -3.95 13.01 3.53
CA LEU A 88 -3.37 12.40 4.73
C LEU A 88 -2.33 13.34 5.33
N SER A 89 -2.34 13.44 6.67
CA SER A 89 -1.27 14.06 7.42
C SER A 89 -0.46 12.95 8.08
N VAL A 90 0.78 12.77 7.64
CA VAL A 90 1.64 11.67 8.05
C VAL A 90 2.82 12.22 8.84
N PRO A 91 3.16 11.67 10.01
CA PRO A 91 4.36 12.06 10.72
C PRO A 91 5.60 11.85 9.85
N ALA A 92 6.51 12.81 9.87
CA ALA A 92 7.77 12.78 9.12
C ALA A 92 8.86 13.40 9.99
N GLY A 93 9.60 12.57 10.74
CA GLY A 93 10.55 13.05 11.73
C GLY A 93 9.86 13.89 12.81
N ASP A 94 10.32 15.10 13.02
CA ASP A 94 9.75 16.04 14.00
C ASP A 94 8.61 16.90 13.45
N SER A 95 8.22 16.66 12.20
CA SER A 95 7.17 17.42 11.53
C SER A 95 6.10 16.49 10.98
N ARG A 96 5.14 17.05 10.26
CA ARG A 96 4.12 16.28 9.56
C ARG A 96 4.12 16.68 8.08
N LYS A 97 3.86 15.72 7.23
CA LYS A 97 3.75 15.92 5.79
C LYS A 97 2.31 15.67 5.36
N VAL A 98 1.73 16.63 4.66
CA VAL A 98 0.40 16.49 4.07
C VAL A 98 0.58 15.96 2.65
N LEU A 99 -0.12 14.87 2.35
CA LEU A 99 -0.02 14.23 1.05
C LEU A 99 -1.38 13.74 0.57
N THR A 100 -1.47 13.53 -0.73
CA THR A 100 -2.66 13.00 -1.37
C THR A 100 -2.46 11.51 -1.62
N ALA A 101 -3.40 10.72 -1.13
CA ALA A 101 -3.41 9.27 -1.31
C ALA A 101 -4.66 8.84 -2.07
N GLU A 102 -4.57 7.75 -2.81
CA GLU A 102 -5.73 7.04 -3.30
C GLU A 102 -6.05 5.92 -2.31
N ALA A 103 -7.23 6.01 -1.69
CA ALA A 103 -7.74 5.00 -0.78
C ALA A 103 -8.70 4.11 -1.54
N ILE A 104 -8.45 2.81 -1.54
CA ILE A 104 -9.26 1.84 -2.28
C ILE A 104 -9.75 0.73 -1.37
N GLU A 105 -10.91 0.20 -1.70
CA GLU A 105 -11.45 -1.04 -1.17
C GLU A 105 -11.89 -1.90 -2.33
N ALA A 106 -11.63 -3.21 -2.22
CA ALA A 106 -11.99 -4.17 -3.24
C ALA A 106 -12.43 -5.47 -2.59
N THR A 107 -13.24 -6.23 -3.30
CA THR A 107 -13.62 -7.59 -2.93
C THR A 107 -13.18 -8.53 -4.03
N GLY A 108 -12.86 -9.75 -3.67
CA GLY A 108 -12.43 -10.76 -4.63
C GLY A 108 -12.50 -12.16 -4.04
N ARG A 109 -11.69 -13.05 -4.59
CA ARG A 109 -11.62 -14.42 -4.13
C ARG A 109 -10.16 -14.90 -4.07
N ASP A 110 -9.85 -15.73 -3.08
CA ASP A 110 -8.55 -16.37 -2.99
C ASP A 110 -8.48 -17.60 -3.91
N SER A 111 -7.35 -18.30 -3.89
CA SER A 111 -7.13 -19.51 -4.70
C SER A 111 -8.08 -20.65 -4.35
N ASN A 112 -8.69 -20.63 -3.16
CA ASN A 112 -9.67 -21.61 -2.70
C ASN A 112 -11.13 -21.18 -2.96
N GLY A 113 -11.32 -20.07 -3.64
CA GLY A 113 -12.64 -19.52 -3.94
C GLY A 113 -13.33 -18.81 -2.78
N ARG A 114 -12.63 -18.56 -1.69
CA ARG A 114 -13.17 -17.83 -0.54
C ARG A 114 -13.22 -16.33 -0.81
N ALA A 115 -14.29 -15.69 -0.35
CA ALA A 115 -14.42 -14.25 -0.46
C ALA A 115 -13.36 -13.54 0.38
N VAL A 116 -12.65 -12.61 -0.24
CA VAL A 116 -11.64 -11.78 0.42
C VAL A 116 -11.94 -10.32 0.20
N GLN A 117 -11.45 -9.47 1.11
CA GLN A 117 -11.52 -8.03 0.98
C GLN A 117 -10.13 -7.41 1.10
N LEU A 118 -9.92 -6.34 0.38
CA LEU A 118 -8.68 -5.59 0.32
C LEU A 118 -8.98 -4.14 0.65
N ALA A 119 -8.13 -3.56 1.50
CA ALA A 119 -8.11 -2.13 1.74
C ALA A 119 -6.68 -1.64 1.54
N ALA A 120 -6.51 -0.57 0.79
CA ALA A 120 -5.17 -0.05 0.50
C ALA A 120 -5.14 1.46 0.39
N ARG A 121 -3.98 2.03 0.65
CA ARG A 121 -3.66 3.43 0.41
C ARG A 121 -2.41 3.49 -0.45
N LEU A 122 -2.49 4.22 -1.55
CA LEU A 122 -1.43 4.37 -2.53
C LEU A 122 -1.03 5.83 -2.60
N PHE A 123 0.24 6.14 -2.43
CA PHE A 123 0.71 7.53 -2.48
C PHE A 123 2.17 7.64 -2.86
N ILE A 124 2.54 8.79 -3.38
CA ILE A 124 3.90 9.14 -3.76
C ILE A 124 4.34 10.34 -2.94
N VAL A 125 5.50 10.20 -2.30
CA VAL A 125 6.13 11.26 -1.50
C VAL A 125 7.52 11.50 -2.07
N ASP A 126 7.73 12.69 -2.64
CA ASP A 126 8.92 12.99 -3.41
C ASP A 126 9.15 11.92 -4.49
N ASP A 127 10.26 11.23 -4.52
CA ASP A 127 10.54 10.14 -5.49
C ASP A 127 10.25 8.75 -4.90
N ARG A 128 9.50 8.66 -3.81
CA ARG A 128 9.17 7.39 -3.16
C ARG A 128 7.70 7.04 -3.34
N LEU A 129 7.46 5.80 -3.74
CA LEU A 129 6.14 5.23 -3.87
C LEU A 129 5.86 4.32 -2.69
N PHE A 130 4.67 4.46 -2.09
CA PHE A 130 4.22 3.58 -1.02
C PHE A 130 2.85 2.98 -1.33
N GLN A 131 2.70 1.70 -1.01
CA GLN A 131 1.39 1.06 -0.96
C GLN A 131 1.23 0.38 0.39
N VAL A 132 0.21 0.79 1.13
CA VAL A 132 -0.10 0.27 2.46
C VAL A 132 -1.37 -0.56 2.34
N VAL A 133 -1.28 -1.87 2.57
CA VAL A 133 -2.30 -2.84 2.16
C VAL A 133 -2.70 -3.74 3.31
N ALA A 134 -4.00 -3.97 3.46
CA ALA A 134 -4.54 -5.04 4.28
C ALA A 134 -5.42 -5.92 3.41
N LEU A 135 -5.23 -7.24 3.54
CA LEU A 135 -5.97 -8.25 2.77
C LEU A 135 -6.40 -9.37 3.72
N GLY A 136 -7.66 -9.74 3.70
CA GLY A 136 -8.16 -10.81 4.55
C GLY A 136 -9.47 -11.37 4.08
N ALA A 137 -9.96 -12.39 4.78
CA ALA A 137 -11.30 -12.93 4.52
C ALA A 137 -12.33 -11.83 4.73
N GLU A 138 -13.34 -11.80 3.85
CA GLU A 138 -14.39 -10.78 3.90
C GLU A 138 -15.09 -10.79 5.26
N GLY A 139 -15.17 -9.61 5.89
CA GLY A 139 -15.75 -9.43 7.22
C GLY A 139 -14.89 -9.88 8.38
N GLU A 140 -13.70 -10.42 8.15
CA GLU A 140 -12.81 -10.95 9.19
C GLU A 140 -11.57 -10.11 9.45
N ILE A 141 -11.35 -9.02 8.72
CA ILE A 141 -10.27 -8.09 9.04
C ILE A 141 -10.65 -7.33 10.31
N PRO A 142 -9.87 -7.47 11.41
CA PRO A 142 -10.21 -6.76 12.63
C PRO A 142 -10.15 -5.24 12.42
N PRO A 143 -11.26 -4.50 12.61
CA PRO A 143 -11.27 -3.05 12.35
C PRO A 143 -10.24 -2.28 13.17
N GLU A 144 -10.03 -2.66 14.42
CA GLU A 144 -9.06 -1.98 15.29
C GLU A 144 -7.62 -2.22 14.81
N ALA A 145 -7.30 -3.43 14.35
CA ALA A 145 -5.99 -3.74 13.80
C ALA A 145 -5.74 -2.97 12.49
N LEU A 146 -6.76 -2.86 11.66
CA LEU A 146 -6.69 -2.11 10.41
C LEU A 146 -6.45 -0.62 10.68
N ASP A 147 -7.20 -0.03 11.60
CA ASP A 147 -7.05 1.37 11.97
C ASP A 147 -5.68 1.66 12.57
N THR A 148 -5.20 0.80 13.47
CA THR A 148 -3.87 0.92 14.05
C THR A 148 -2.79 0.83 13.00
N PHE A 149 -2.92 -0.12 12.08
CA PHE A 149 -1.95 -0.29 11.00
C PHE A 149 -1.85 0.96 10.13
N PHE A 150 -2.96 1.44 9.60
CA PHE A 150 -2.96 2.64 8.77
C PHE A 150 -2.50 3.89 9.53
N ALA A 151 -2.97 4.08 10.75
CA ALA A 151 -2.64 5.25 11.55
C ALA A 151 -1.18 5.28 12.01
N SER A 152 -0.54 4.13 12.12
CA SER A 152 0.84 4.01 12.60
C SER A 152 1.90 4.32 11.54
N PHE A 153 1.52 4.37 10.28
CA PHE A 153 2.46 4.65 9.20
C PHE A 153 3.07 6.04 9.36
N ARG A 154 4.40 6.12 9.28
CA ARG A 154 5.12 7.39 9.30
C ARG A 154 6.36 7.32 8.43
N LEU A 155 6.77 8.47 7.95
CA LEU A 155 8.02 8.65 7.20
C LEU A 155 9.18 8.86 8.15
N ILE A 156 10.32 8.33 7.78
CA ILE A 156 11.57 8.48 8.53
C ILE A 156 12.72 8.88 7.63
#